data_db50a12f46fb0d35956ebf7b907b8f6f
#
_entry.id   db50a12f46fb0d35956ebf7b907b8f6f
#
_cell.length_a   1.000
_cell.length_b   1.000
_cell.length_c   1.000
_cell.angle_alpha   90.00
_cell.angle_beta   90.00
_cell.angle_gamma   90.00
#
_symmetry.space_group_name_H-M   'P 1'
#
loop_
_entity.id
_entity.type
_entity.pdbx_description
1 polymer ?
#
loop_
_entity_poly.entity_id
_entity_poly.type
_entity_poly.pdbx_seq_one_letter_code
_entity_poly.pdbx_strand_id
1 'polypeptide(L)'
;MKIIRTKDYRDMSRKAANIISAQMILKDDSVLGLATGSTPIGTYDQLVDWYKKGDLDFSKITTVNLDEYKGLPKENDQSYWYFMNKNLFSRVNIRPDYHFLPDGMNLDSANECERYEKLIDSLGGIDLQLLGLGRNGHIGFNEPCDSFPQDVHVVDLTESTIEANKRFFASADDVPKQAYTMGVGTILRAKAILLVVSRKDKAAALNAVVNGPITPQVPGSVLRLHPNVIIVADEDALSEMK
;
A
#
# COMPACT_ATOMS: atom_id res chain seq x y z
N MET A 1 -15.63 -10.29 2.10
CA MET A 1 -14.69 -9.63 3.03
C MET A 1 -14.57 -10.45 4.30
N LYS A 2 -13.33 -10.74 4.77
CA LYS A 2 -13.04 -11.49 6.01
C LYS A 2 -12.24 -10.59 6.95
N ILE A 3 -12.62 -10.53 8.23
CA ILE A 3 -11.90 -9.75 9.24
C ILE A 3 -11.18 -10.69 10.20
N ILE A 4 -9.88 -10.51 10.33
CA ILE A 4 -9.01 -11.20 11.29
C ILE A 4 -8.69 -10.21 12.40
N ARG A 5 -9.21 -10.49 13.59
CA ARG A 5 -8.96 -9.70 14.80
C ARG A 5 -7.62 -10.09 15.40
N THR A 6 -6.85 -9.11 15.82
CA THR A 6 -5.53 -9.29 16.44
C THR A 6 -5.42 -8.42 17.69
N LYS A 7 -4.55 -8.83 18.63
CA LYS A 7 -4.43 -8.18 19.94
C LYS A 7 -3.84 -6.76 19.85
N ASP A 8 -2.83 -6.62 18.99
CA ASP A 8 -2.00 -5.44 18.90
C ASP A 8 -1.32 -5.34 17.52
N TYR A 9 -0.56 -4.27 17.29
CA TYR A 9 0.21 -4.02 16.10
C TYR A 9 1.16 -5.18 15.74
N ARG A 10 1.81 -5.80 16.71
CA ARG A 10 2.74 -6.90 16.49
C ARG A 10 2.02 -8.16 16.00
N ASP A 11 0.90 -8.51 16.61
CA ASP A 11 0.08 -9.65 16.17
C ASP A 11 -0.55 -9.37 14.79
N MET A 12 -1.01 -8.14 14.54
CA MET A 12 -1.51 -7.69 13.23
C MET A 12 -0.43 -7.87 12.16
N SER A 13 0.78 -7.37 12.41
CA SER A 13 1.92 -7.47 11.48
C SER A 13 2.28 -8.91 11.18
N ARG A 14 2.35 -9.77 12.19
CA ARG A 14 2.64 -11.21 12.05
C ARG A 14 1.53 -11.93 11.26
N LYS A 15 0.25 -11.61 11.49
CA LYS A 15 -0.87 -12.20 10.75
C LYS A 15 -0.89 -11.76 9.29
N ALA A 16 -0.61 -10.49 9.03
CA ALA A 16 -0.47 -9.98 7.67
C ALA A 16 0.68 -10.67 6.93
N ALA A 17 1.84 -10.80 7.58
CA ALA A 17 2.98 -11.53 7.03
C ALA A 17 2.65 -13.00 6.74
N ASN A 18 1.88 -13.70 7.59
CA ASN A 18 1.42 -15.08 7.32
C ASN A 18 0.62 -15.17 6.01
N ILE A 19 -0.22 -14.18 5.72
CA ILE A 19 -1.04 -14.18 4.49
C ILE A 19 -0.14 -13.95 3.26
N ILE A 20 0.78 -13.00 3.34
CA ILE A 20 1.73 -12.72 2.25
C ILE A 20 2.64 -13.92 2.02
N SER A 21 3.19 -14.54 3.07
CA SER A 21 4.04 -15.72 2.96
C SER A 21 3.31 -16.91 2.36
N ALA A 22 2.04 -17.13 2.74
CA ALA A 22 1.22 -18.17 2.14
C ALA A 22 1.02 -17.95 0.64
N GLN A 23 0.78 -16.71 0.20
CA GLN A 23 0.70 -16.36 -1.21
C GLN A 23 2.01 -16.69 -1.94
N MET A 24 3.16 -16.32 -1.37
CA MET A 24 4.48 -16.59 -1.95
C MET A 24 4.79 -18.08 -2.04
N ILE A 25 4.41 -18.86 -1.03
CA ILE A 25 4.63 -20.34 -1.00
C ILE A 25 3.75 -21.04 -2.02
N LEU A 26 2.49 -20.63 -2.15
CA LEU A 26 1.53 -21.25 -3.08
C LEU A 26 1.77 -20.84 -4.54
N LYS A 27 2.35 -19.67 -4.77
CA LYS A 27 2.71 -19.14 -6.09
C LYS A 27 4.03 -18.39 -5.96
N ASP A 28 5.13 -19.07 -6.24
CA ASP A 28 6.51 -18.59 -6.03
C ASP A 28 6.93 -17.45 -6.98
N ASP A 29 6.15 -17.22 -8.06
CA ASP A 29 6.28 -16.11 -9.02
C ASP A 29 5.17 -15.05 -8.84
N SER A 30 4.65 -14.87 -7.62
CA SER A 30 3.59 -13.90 -7.33
C SER A 30 3.99 -12.47 -7.64
N VAL A 31 3.02 -11.70 -8.15
CA VAL A 31 3.07 -10.24 -8.22
C VAL A 31 2.40 -9.67 -6.96
N LEU A 32 3.20 -9.05 -6.09
CA LEU A 32 2.73 -8.46 -4.84
C LEU A 32 2.60 -6.95 -4.97
N GLY A 33 1.41 -6.42 -4.73
CA GLY A 33 1.18 -5.00 -4.54
C GLY A 33 1.57 -4.59 -3.12
N LEU A 34 2.46 -3.61 -2.98
CA LEU A 34 3.00 -3.19 -1.69
C LEU A 34 2.63 -1.74 -1.35
N ALA A 35 2.66 -1.43 -0.06
CA ALA A 35 2.33 -0.12 0.49
C ALA A 35 3.47 0.42 1.35
N THR A 36 3.59 1.73 1.45
CA THR A 36 4.50 2.42 2.36
C THR A 36 3.78 2.86 3.64
N GLY A 37 4.49 3.62 4.47
CA GLY A 37 3.97 4.13 5.75
C GLY A 37 4.29 3.23 6.95
N SER A 38 3.89 3.67 8.13
CA SER A 38 4.27 3.00 9.39
C SER A 38 3.57 1.66 9.63
N THR A 39 2.37 1.47 9.09
CA THR A 39 1.56 0.28 9.36
C THR A 39 2.18 -1.01 8.82
N PRO A 40 2.70 -1.10 7.57
CA PRO A 40 3.25 -2.34 7.04
C PRO A 40 4.67 -2.67 7.50
N ILE A 41 5.39 -1.77 8.19
CA ILE A 41 6.80 -2.00 8.59
C ILE A 41 6.96 -3.33 9.35
N GLY A 42 6.15 -3.57 10.37
CA GLY A 42 6.24 -4.80 11.15
C GLY A 42 5.92 -6.06 10.32
N THR A 43 5.09 -5.92 9.28
CA THR A 43 4.83 -7.02 8.33
C THR A 43 6.08 -7.30 7.49
N TYR A 44 6.75 -6.28 6.99
CA TYR A 44 8.02 -6.43 6.26
C TYR A 44 9.12 -7.01 7.14
N ASP A 45 9.26 -6.54 8.37
CA ASP A 45 10.23 -7.09 9.33
C ASP A 45 10.01 -8.59 9.56
N GLN A 46 8.76 -9.02 9.70
CA GLN A 46 8.44 -10.43 9.88
C GLN A 46 8.74 -11.27 8.62
N LEU A 47 8.48 -10.75 7.42
CA LEU A 47 8.84 -11.41 6.16
C LEU A 47 10.37 -11.54 6.00
N VAL A 48 11.12 -10.50 6.37
CA VAL A 48 12.58 -10.52 6.38
C VAL A 48 13.13 -11.55 7.38
N ASP A 49 12.51 -11.67 8.56
CA ASP A 49 12.89 -12.69 9.54
C ASP A 49 12.73 -14.11 9.00
N TRP A 50 11.64 -14.39 8.31
CA TRP A 50 11.40 -15.69 7.69
C TRP A 50 12.31 -15.96 6.49
N TYR A 51 12.60 -14.92 5.69
CA TYR A 51 13.63 -15.03 4.65
C TYR A 51 15.00 -15.42 5.23
N LYS A 52 15.44 -14.75 6.30
CA LYS A 52 16.72 -15.04 6.97
C LYS A 52 16.79 -16.44 7.58
N LYS A 53 15.64 -17.03 7.94
CA LYS A 53 15.53 -18.40 8.43
C LYS A 53 15.46 -19.44 7.31
N GLY A 54 15.36 -19.00 6.05
CA GLY A 54 15.22 -19.87 4.89
C GLY A 54 13.79 -20.35 4.61
N ASP A 55 12.79 -19.77 5.30
CA ASP A 55 11.38 -20.13 5.11
C ASP A 55 10.76 -19.48 3.86
N LEU A 56 11.34 -18.37 3.37
CA LEU A 56 10.86 -17.63 2.21
C LEU A 56 11.98 -17.36 1.20
N ASP A 57 11.61 -17.33 -0.08
CA ASP A 57 12.47 -16.97 -1.20
C ASP A 57 11.80 -15.88 -2.04
N PHE A 58 12.48 -14.74 -2.22
CA PHE A 58 11.98 -13.60 -3.01
C PHE A 58 12.56 -13.57 -4.43
N SER A 59 13.41 -14.52 -4.82
CA SER A 59 14.15 -14.48 -6.08
C SER A 59 13.28 -14.47 -7.34
N LYS A 60 12.04 -14.96 -7.25
CA LYS A 60 11.06 -14.97 -8.34
C LYS A 60 9.89 -14.01 -8.10
N ILE A 61 9.79 -13.41 -6.91
CA ILE A 61 8.71 -12.51 -6.56
C ILE A 61 8.87 -11.19 -7.31
N THR A 62 7.78 -10.71 -7.89
CA THR A 62 7.69 -9.36 -8.45
C THR A 62 6.88 -8.48 -7.50
N THR A 63 7.29 -7.21 -7.33
CA THR A 63 6.53 -6.26 -6.54
C THR A 63 6.20 -5.01 -7.32
N VAL A 64 5.00 -4.46 -7.07
CA VAL A 64 4.56 -3.15 -7.56
C VAL A 64 4.05 -2.34 -6.38
N ASN A 65 4.51 -1.09 -6.24
CA ASN A 65 4.05 -0.23 -5.15
C ASN A 65 2.84 0.62 -5.55
N LEU A 66 2.02 0.97 -4.56
CA LEU A 66 0.82 1.80 -4.76
C LEU A 66 1.14 3.17 -5.34
N ASP A 67 2.24 3.76 -4.91
CA ASP A 67 2.48 5.19 -5.08
C ASP A 67 3.97 5.56 -4.98
N GLU A 68 4.30 6.76 -5.45
CA GLU A 68 5.58 7.44 -5.28
C GLU A 68 5.38 8.96 -5.40
N TYR A 69 6.17 9.75 -4.71
CA TYR A 69 6.19 11.20 -4.84
C TYR A 69 6.70 11.65 -6.20
N LYS A 70 5.98 12.60 -6.81
CA LYS A 70 6.41 13.23 -8.07
C LYS A 70 7.43 14.33 -7.80
N GLY A 71 8.51 14.32 -8.58
CA GLY A 71 9.60 15.29 -8.46
C GLY A 71 10.65 14.92 -7.40
N LEU A 72 10.57 13.74 -6.81
CA LEU A 72 11.52 13.28 -5.80
C LEU A 72 12.39 12.15 -6.34
N PRO A 73 13.75 12.30 -6.36
CA PRO A 73 14.63 11.23 -6.81
C PRO A 73 14.57 10.03 -5.86
N LYS A 74 14.71 8.83 -6.40
CA LYS A 74 14.65 7.57 -5.63
C LYS A 74 15.72 7.47 -4.54
N GLU A 75 16.84 8.18 -4.67
CA GLU A 75 17.93 8.25 -3.69
C GLU A 75 17.61 9.15 -2.50
N ASN A 76 16.59 10.01 -2.61
CA ASN A 76 16.14 10.83 -1.49
C ASN A 76 15.58 9.93 -0.40
N ASP A 77 15.99 10.15 0.85
CA ASP A 77 15.62 9.31 2.01
C ASP A 77 14.12 9.39 2.37
N GLN A 78 13.38 10.30 1.73
CA GLN A 78 11.92 10.43 1.86
C GLN A 78 11.16 9.83 0.68
N SER A 79 11.82 9.35 -0.38
CA SER A 79 11.14 8.63 -1.46
C SER A 79 10.58 7.30 -0.97
N TYR A 80 9.51 6.83 -1.61
CA TYR A 80 8.94 5.53 -1.29
C TYR A 80 9.84 4.38 -1.79
N TRP A 81 10.59 4.63 -2.85
CA TRP A 81 11.65 3.71 -3.26
C TRP A 81 12.68 3.49 -2.14
N TYR A 82 13.19 4.59 -1.53
CA TYR A 82 14.13 4.50 -0.41
C TYR A 82 13.50 3.80 0.78
N PHE A 83 12.24 4.13 1.10
CA PHE A 83 11.48 3.46 2.17
C PHE A 83 11.42 1.94 1.95
N MET A 84 11.05 1.51 0.74
CA MET A 84 10.93 0.09 0.41
C MET A 84 12.28 -0.61 0.39
N ASN A 85 13.31 0.05 -0.14
CA ASN A 85 14.68 -0.47 -0.12
C ASN A 85 15.15 -0.71 1.32
N LYS A 86 14.97 0.26 2.20
CA LYS A 86 15.35 0.19 3.62
C LYS A 86 14.59 -0.88 4.39
N ASN A 87 13.28 -1.03 4.15
CA ASN A 87 12.43 -1.87 4.98
C ASN A 87 12.27 -3.29 4.43
N LEU A 88 12.49 -3.52 3.12
CA LEU A 88 12.31 -4.83 2.50
C LEU A 88 13.40 -5.17 1.47
N PHE A 89 13.53 -4.41 0.37
CA PHE A 89 14.24 -4.88 -0.81
C PHE A 89 15.72 -5.20 -0.57
N SER A 90 16.46 -4.34 0.15
CA SER A 90 17.87 -4.59 0.49
C SER A 90 18.09 -5.68 1.54
N ARG A 91 17.00 -6.21 2.12
CA ARG A 91 17.06 -7.15 3.25
C ARG A 91 16.66 -8.57 2.86
N VAL A 92 16.25 -8.77 1.59
CA VAL A 92 15.84 -10.05 1.00
C VAL A 92 16.51 -10.24 -0.36
N ASN A 93 16.34 -11.41 -0.99
CA ASN A 93 16.95 -11.72 -2.29
C ASN A 93 16.07 -11.37 -3.50
N ILE A 94 15.22 -10.35 -3.38
CA ILE A 94 14.46 -9.88 -4.54
C ILE A 94 15.41 -9.33 -5.61
N ARG A 95 15.16 -9.67 -6.88
CA ARG A 95 16.01 -9.21 -7.99
C ARG A 95 15.74 -7.73 -8.30
N PRO A 96 16.77 -6.94 -8.65
CA PRO A 96 16.60 -5.50 -8.94
C PRO A 96 15.57 -5.20 -10.03
N ASP A 97 15.41 -6.09 -11.01
CA ASP A 97 14.49 -5.94 -12.14
C ASP A 97 13.06 -6.41 -11.83
N TYR A 98 12.77 -6.79 -10.57
CA TYR A 98 11.49 -7.37 -10.16
C TYR A 98 10.76 -6.55 -9.09
N HIS A 99 11.21 -5.32 -8.81
CA HIS A 99 10.49 -4.41 -7.93
C HIS A 99 10.28 -3.05 -8.59
N PHE A 100 9.04 -2.65 -8.68
CA PHE A 100 8.60 -1.49 -9.45
C PHE A 100 7.85 -0.48 -8.58
N LEU A 101 8.14 0.78 -8.82
CA LEU A 101 7.40 1.92 -8.32
C LEU A 101 7.10 2.87 -9.50
N PRO A 102 6.14 3.78 -9.36
CA PRO A 102 6.04 4.89 -10.29
C PRO A 102 7.36 5.67 -10.32
N ASP A 103 7.75 6.17 -11.50
CA ASP A 103 8.95 7.00 -11.63
C ASP A 103 8.64 8.44 -11.22
N GLY A 104 9.02 8.81 -10.00
CA GLY A 104 8.83 10.16 -9.49
C GLY A 104 9.53 11.24 -10.32
N MET A 105 10.59 10.88 -11.06
CA MET A 105 11.33 11.82 -11.90
C MET A 105 10.76 11.99 -13.30
N ASN A 106 9.83 11.15 -13.73
CA ASN A 106 9.07 11.39 -14.94
C ASN A 106 8.00 12.48 -14.67
N LEU A 107 8.26 13.68 -15.14
CA LEU A 107 7.36 14.83 -14.91
C LEU A 107 6.17 14.89 -15.89
N ASP A 108 6.20 14.11 -16.97
CA ASP A 108 5.04 13.88 -17.85
C ASP A 108 4.07 12.90 -17.18
N SER A 109 3.10 13.47 -16.48
CA SER A 109 2.14 12.69 -15.68
C SER A 109 1.31 11.72 -16.52
N ALA A 110 0.93 12.11 -17.74
CA ALA A 110 0.12 11.24 -18.62
C ALA A 110 0.94 10.03 -19.05
N ASN A 111 2.19 10.26 -19.47
CA ASN A 111 3.12 9.21 -19.86
C ASN A 111 3.41 8.26 -18.70
N GLU A 112 3.69 8.77 -17.50
CA GLU A 112 4.02 7.93 -16.35
C GLU A 112 2.83 7.09 -15.89
N CYS A 113 1.65 7.68 -15.80
CA CYS A 113 0.43 6.95 -15.40
C CYS A 113 0.13 5.81 -16.37
N GLU A 114 0.19 6.09 -17.69
CA GLU A 114 -0.01 5.07 -18.73
C GLU A 114 1.07 3.98 -18.69
N ARG A 115 2.35 4.37 -18.51
CA ARG A 115 3.48 3.45 -18.41
C ARG A 115 3.31 2.48 -17.24
N TYR A 116 2.95 3.01 -16.06
CA TYR A 116 2.84 2.20 -14.86
C TYR A 116 1.62 1.27 -14.91
N GLU A 117 0.50 1.74 -15.46
CA GLU A 117 -0.68 0.91 -15.69
C GLU A 117 -0.37 -0.25 -16.64
N LYS A 118 0.27 0.02 -17.80
CA LYS A 118 0.71 -0.98 -18.77
C LYS A 118 1.71 -1.98 -18.17
N LEU A 119 2.60 -1.50 -17.29
CA LEU A 119 3.53 -2.38 -16.57
C LEU A 119 2.75 -3.40 -15.73
N ILE A 120 1.79 -2.95 -14.92
CA ILE A 120 0.98 -3.83 -14.07
C ILE A 120 0.23 -4.86 -14.94
N ASP A 121 -0.36 -4.44 -16.05
CA ASP A 121 -1.06 -5.33 -16.97
C ASP A 121 -0.11 -6.34 -17.61
N SER A 122 1.09 -5.93 -18.00
CA SER A 122 2.12 -6.80 -18.59
C SER A 122 2.62 -7.90 -17.65
N LEU A 123 2.52 -7.66 -16.33
CA LEU A 123 2.85 -8.65 -15.29
C LEU A 123 1.70 -9.66 -15.05
N GLY A 124 0.57 -9.53 -15.74
CA GLY A 124 -0.63 -10.35 -15.54
C GLY A 124 -1.47 -9.91 -14.35
N GLY A 125 -1.29 -8.67 -13.91
CA GLY A 125 -1.97 -8.06 -12.77
C GLY A 125 -1.36 -8.44 -11.42
N ILE A 126 -1.99 -8.01 -10.34
CA ILE A 126 -1.51 -8.17 -8.96
C ILE A 126 -2.18 -9.40 -8.33
N ASP A 127 -1.40 -10.33 -7.81
CA ASP A 127 -1.92 -11.51 -7.11
C ASP A 127 -2.45 -11.17 -5.71
N LEU A 128 -1.73 -10.34 -4.95
CA LEU A 128 -2.14 -9.87 -3.62
C LEU A 128 -1.72 -8.42 -3.43
N GLN A 129 -2.70 -7.51 -3.24
CA GLN A 129 -2.47 -6.10 -2.95
C GLN A 129 -2.52 -5.85 -1.45
N LEU A 130 -1.41 -5.42 -0.86
CA LEU A 130 -1.34 -4.91 0.51
C LEU A 130 -1.78 -3.45 0.53
N LEU A 131 -2.68 -3.11 1.45
CA LEU A 131 -3.18 -1.75 1.68
C LEU A 131 -3.07 -1.36 3.15
N GLY A 132 -2.76 -0.09 3.40
CA GLY A 132 -3.08 0.58 4.66
C GLY A 132 -4.41 1.33 4.56
N LEU A 133 -4.86 1.92 5.68
CA LEU A 133 -6.06 2.75 5.74
C LEU A 133 -5.72 4.14 6.29
N GLY A 134 -6.13 5.19 5.59
CA GLY A 134 -6.06 6.56 6.09
C GLY A 134 -7.09 6.85 7.18
N ARG A 135 -6.91 7.94 7.94
CA ARG A 135 -7.87 8.36 8.99
C ARG A 135 -9.24 8.76 8.45
N ASN A 136 -9.30 9.21 7.21
CA ASN A 136 -10.51 9.56 6.48
C ASN A 136 -11.01 8.44 5.55
N GLY A 137 -10.43 7.26 5.64
CA GLY A 137 -10.81 6.10 4.83
C GLY A 137 -10.12 6.02 3.47
N HIS A 138 -9.11 6.82 3.19
CA HIS A 138 -8.35 6.72 1.95
C HIS A 138 -7.53 5.43 1.87
N ILE A 139 -7.29 4.96 0.65
CA ILE A 139 -6.39 3.85 0.28
C ILE A 139 -5.43 4.32 -0.82
N GLY A 140 -4.11 4.06 -0.66
CA GLY A 140 -3.10 4.77 -1.43
C GLY A 140 -3.23 6.27 -1.20
N PHE A 141 -3.08 7.10 -2.24
CA PHE A 141 -3.44 8.52 -2.18
C PHE A 141 -4.83 8.83 -2.77
N ASN A 142 -5.74 7.84 -2.79
CA ASN A 142 -7.14 8.08 -3.15
C ASN A 142 -7.88 8.70 -1.96
N GLU A 143 -7.82 10.03 -1.86
CA GLU A 143 -8.48 10.84 -0.83
C GLU A 143 -10.00 10.94 -1.10
N PRO A 144 -10.84 11.33 -0.10
CA PRO A 144 -12.25 11.63 -0.31
C PRO A 144 -12.49 12.59 -1.47
N CYS A 145 -13.34 12.20 -2.42
CA CYS A 145 -13.61 12.94 -3.66
C CYS A 145 -15.02 12.62 -4.19
N ASP A 146 -15.38 13.19 -5.35
CA ASP A 146 -16.73 13.04 -5.91
C ASP A 146 -16.92 11.76 -6.74
N SER A 147 -15.82 11.10 -7.15
CA SER A 147 -15.84 9.86 -7.93
C SER A 147 -14.67 8.96 -7.58
N PHE A 148 -14.80 7.66 -7.82
CA PHE A 148 -13.67 6.73 -7.65
C PHE A 148 -12.72 6.82 -8.85
N PRO A 149 -11.45 7.27 -8.67
CA PRO A 149 -10.44 7.22 -9.71
C PRO A 149 -10.21 5.77 -10.17
N GLN A 150 -10.17 5.56 -11.50
CA GLN A 150 -10.09 4.19 -12.03
C GLN A 150 -8.64 3.71 -12.13
N ASP A 151 -7.81 4.45 -12.86
CA ASP A 151 -6.46 4.03 -13.23
C ASP A 151 -5.40 4.78 -12.41
N VAL A 152 -4.13 4.43 -12.63
CA VAL A 152 -3.01 5.19 -12.07
C VAL A 152 -3.14 6.65 -12.48
N HIS A 153 -3.00 7.54 -11.52
CA HIS A 153 -3.17 8.98 -11.73
C HIS A 153 -2.25 9.80 -10.83
N VAL A 154 -2.08 11.07 -11.18
CA VAL A 154 -1.41 12.05 -10.33
C VAL A 154 -2.40 12.68 -9.39
N VAL A 155 -1.99 12.90 -8.14
CA VAL A 155 -2.78 13.60 -7.12
C VAL A 155 -2.01 14.78 -6.57
N ASP A 156 -2.72 15.87 -6.28
CA ASP A 156 -2.20 16.94 -5.44
C ASP A 156 -2.29 16.50 -3.97
N LEU A 157 -1.18 16.61 -3.25
CA LEU A 157 -1.17 16.25 -1.83
C LEU A 157 -1.94 17.31 -1.02
N THR A 158 -2.74 16.85 -0.08
CA THR A 158 -3.48 17.75 0.81
C THR A 158 -2.52 18.55 1.71
N GLU A 159 -2.91 19.75 2.12
CA GLU A 159 -2.12 20.57 3.06
C GLU A 159 -1.78 19.79 4.35
N SER A 160 -2.73 18.97 4.84
CA SER A 160 -2.50 18.12 6.02
C SER A 160 -1.42 17.06 5.78
N THR A 161 -1.32 16.50 4.57
CA THR A 161 -0.28 15.54 4.18
C THR A 161 1.08 16.25 4.04
N ILE A 162 1.10 17.42 3.40
CA ILE A 162 2.32 18.25 3.27
C ILE A 162 2.84 18.62 4.66
N GLU A 163 1.99 19.14 5.54
CA GLU A 163 2.38 19.54 6.90
C GLU A 163 2.84 18.34 7.75
N ALA A 164 2.18 17.20 7.63
CA ALA A 164 2.60 15.98 8.32
C ALA A 164 3.98 15.47 7.85
N ASN A 165 4.32 15.69 6.59
CA ASN A 165 5.59 15.26 5.99
C ASN A 165 6.71 16.28 6.14
N LYS A 166 6.41 17.57 6.35
CA LYS A 166 7.38 18.67 6.51
C LYS A 166 8.52 18.35 7.48
N ARG A 167 8.24 17.64 8.55
CA ARG A 167 9.23 17.21 9.57
C ARG A 167 10.35 16.31 9.02
N PHE A 168 10.18 15.76 7.83
CA PHE A 168 11.13 14.86 7.18
C PHE A 168 11.98 15.54 6.11
N PHE A 169 11.70 16.83 5.78
CA PHE A 169 12.38 17.60 4.76
C PHE A 169 13.12 18.79 5.38
N ALA A 170 14.14 19.29 4.68
CA ALA A 170 14.95 20.43 5.16
C ALA A 170 14.14 21.73 5.21
N SER A 171 13.18 21.90 4.29
CA SER A 171 12.24 23.02 4.27
C SER A 171 10.85 22.58 3.83
N ALA A 172 9.83 23.42 4.05
CA ALA A 172 8.47 23.14 3.59
C ALA A 172 8.37 23.13 2.05
N ASP A 173 9.24 23.87 1.37
CA ASP A 173 9.26 23.96 -0.10
C ASP A 173 9.83 22.70 -0.75
N ASP A 174 10.61 21.93 0.00
CA ASP A 174 11.18 20.65 -0.46
C ASP A 174 10.18 19.49 -0.38
N VAL A 175 9.04 19.67 0.31
CA VAL A 175 8.00 18.67 0.40
C VAL A 175 7.32 18.52 -0.96
N PRO A 176 7.28 17.31 -1.55
CA PRO A 176 6.56 17.09 -2.80
C PRO A 176 5.11 17.55 -2.69
N LYS A 177 4.60 18.18 -3.74
CA LYS A 177 3.21 18.65 -3.80
C LYS A 177 2.29 17.67 -4.52
N GLN A 178 2.88 16.73 -5.27
CA GLN A 178 2.17 15.75 -6.08
C GLN A 178 2.73 14.34 -5.84
N ALA A 179 1.90 13.35 -6.09
CA ALA A 179 2.29 11.94 -6.09
C ALA A 179 1.59 11.20 -7.24
N TYR A 180 2.20 10.13 -7.71
CA TYR A 180 1.55 9.11 -8.54
C TYR A 180 0.95 8.06 -7.62
N THR A 181 -0.27 7.62 -7.90
CA THR A 181 -0.94 6.59 -7.11
C THR A 181 -1.79 5.68 -7.99
N MET A 182 -1.85 4.40 -7.63
CA MET A 182 -2.83 3.49 -8.22
C MET A 182 -4.23 3.99 -7.90
N GLY A 183 -5.08 4.07 -8.92
CA GLY A 183 -6.50 4.35 -8.73
C GLY A 183 -7.24 3.19 -8.08
N VAL A 184 -8.45 3.48 -7.64
CA VAL A 184 -9.34 2.48 -7.04
C VAL A 184 -9.61 1.31 -7.99
N GLY A 185 -9.78 1.58 -9.29
CA GLY A 185 -9.99 0.53 -10.31
C GLY A 185 -8.79 -0.39 -10.43
N THR A 186 -7.55 0.16 -10.49
CA THR A 186 -6.31 -0.62 -10.50
C THR A 186 -6.21 -1.52 -9.27
N ILE A 187 -6.51 -0.96 -8.07
CA ILE A 187 -6.51 -1.72 -6.81
C ILE A 187 -7.54 -2.87 -6.85
N LEU A 188 -8.74 -2.61 -7.35
CA LEU A 188 -9.82 -3.60 -7.41
C LEU A 188 -9.59 -4.71 -8.45
N ARG A 189 -8.67 -4.52 -9.41
CA ARG A 189 -8.26 -5.58 -10.35
C ARG A 189 -7.30 -6.60 -9.75
N ALA A 190 -6.76 -6.37 -8.54
CA ALA A 190 -5.95 -7.37 -7.85
C ALA A 190 -6.78 -8.64 -7.58
N LYS A 191 -6.16 -9.83 -7.58
CA LYS A 191 -6.87 -11.11 -7.34
C LYS A 191 -7.29 -11.27 -5.88
N ALA A 192 -6.52 -10.68 -4.97
CA ALA A 192 -6.81 -10.61 -3.54
C ALA A 192 -6.32 -9.27 -2.97
N ILE A 193 -6.99 -8.80 -1.92
CA ILE A 193 -6.63 -7.57 -1.21
C ILE A 193 -6.44 -7.88 0.27
N LEU A 194 -5.33 -7.42 0.82
CA LEU A 194 -5.00 -7.48 2.24
C LEU A 194 -4.95 -6.05 2.81
N LEU A 195 -5.96 -5.66 3.55
CA LEU A 195 -6.01 -4.39 4.26
C LEU A 195 -5.50 -4.57 5.69
N VAL A 196 -4.46 -3.82 6.06
CA VAL A 196 -3.90 -3.83 7.42
C VAL A 196 -4.23 -2.53 8.15
N VAL A 197 -4.79 -2.63 9.34
CA VAL A 197 -5.23 -1.46 10.11
C VAL A 197 -4.84 -1.62 11.58
N SER A 198 -4.19 -0.60 12.13
CA SER A 198 -3.76 -0.57 13.52
C SER A 198 -3.97 0.82 14.10
N ARG A 199 -4.17 0.87 15.40
CA ARG A 199 -4.36 2.06 16.24
C ARG A 199 -5.78 2.61 16.24
N LYS A 200 -6.13 3.19 17.39
CA LYS A 200 -7.46 3.75 17.68
C LYS A 200 -7.87 4.91 16.76
N ASP A 201 -6.90 5.70 16.27
CA ASP A 201 -7.16 6.81 15.35
C ASP A 201 -7.65 6.37 13.95
N LYS A 202 -7.70 5.05 13.71
CA LYS A 202 -8.25 4.43 12.49
C LYS A 202 -9.62 3.79 12.70
N ALA A 203 -10.11 3.71 13.94
CA ALA A 203 -11.32 2.95 14.24
C ALA A 203 -12.56 3.47 13.51
N ALA A 204 -12.77 4.78 13.50
CA ALA A 204 -13.90 5.40 12.79
C ALA A 204 -13.83 5.14 11.29
N ALA A 205 -12.64 5.28 10.68
CA ALA A 205 -12.44 5.02 9.26
C ALA A 205 -12.70 3.55 8.92
N LEU A 206 -12.17 2.61 9.72
CA LEU A 206 -12.41 1.19 9.51
C LEU A 206 -13.89 0.82 9.63
N ASN A 207 -14.59 1.38 10.63
CA ASN A 207 -16.03 1.19 10.77
C ASN A 207 -16.79 1.74 9.57
N ALA A 208 -16.45 2.93 9.06
CA ALA A 208 -17.04 3.50 7.86
C ALA A 208 -16.80 2.65 6.60
N VAL A 209 -15.60 2.08 6.45
CA VAL A 209 -15.26 1.18 5.34
C VAL A 209 -16.08 -0.10 5.37
N VAL A 210 -16.26 -0.71 6.55
CA VAL A 210 -16.91 -2.01 6.67
C VAL A 210 -18.45 -1.88 6.74
N ASN A 211 -18.96 -0.94 7.49
CA ASN A 211 -20.39 -0.84 7.82
C ASN A 211 -21.11 0.37 7.19
N GLY A 212 -20.36 1.38 6.74
CA GLY A 212 -20.92 2.59 6.12
C GLY A 212 -21.40 2.36 4.68
N PRO A 213 -21.93 3.39 4.01
CA PRO A 213 -22.25 3.32 2.58
C PRO A 213 -20.98 3.19 1.74
N ILE A 214 -21.10 2.57 0.55
CA ILE A 214 -20.04 2.60 -0.45
C ILE A 214 -20.10 3.98 -1.12
N THR A 215 -19.05 4.78 -0.91
CA THR A 215 -19.03 6.17 -1.39
C THR A 215 -17.59 6.64 -1.61
N PRO A 216 -17.33 7.48 -2.62
CA PRO A 216 -16.01 8.08 -2.82
C PRO A 216 -15.57 9.00 -1.67
N GLN A 217 -16.50 9.44 -0.81
CA GLN A 217 -16.18 10.19 0.42
C GLN A 217 -15.49 9.31 1.49
N VAL A 218 -15.55 7.99 1.33
CA VAL A 218 -14.79 7.00 2.12
C VAL A 218 -14.19 6.01 1.11
N PRO A 219 -13.08 6.34 0.46
CA PRO A 219 -12.57 5.57 -0.69
C PRO A 219 -12.39 4.08 -0.42
N GLY A 220 -11.90 3.71 0.77
CA GLY A 220 -11.77 2.31 1.16
C GLY A 220 -13.08 1.53 1.24
N SER A 221 -14.24 2.20 1.28
CA SER A 221 -15.56 1.55 1.31
C SER A 221 -15.82 0.69 0.06
N VAL A 222 -15.21 1.03 -1.07
CA VAL A 222 -15.32 0.30 -2.33
C VAL A 222 -14.75 -1.12 -2.25
N LEU A 223 -13.86 -1.40 -1.32
CA LEU A 223 -13.29 -2.74 -1.10
C LEU A 223 -14.38 -3.78 -0.81
N ARG A 224 -15.56 -3.37 -0.38
CA ARG A 224 -16.72 -4.26 -0.18
C ARG A 224 -17.26 -4.85 -1.48
N LEU A 225 -16.97 -4.26 -2.62
CA LEU A 225 -17.32 -4.79 -3.94
C LEU A 225 -16.35 -5.87 -4.43
N HIS A 226 -15.16 -5.94 -3.83
CA HIS A 226 -14.17 -6.91 -4.24
C HIS A 226 -14.45 -8.30 -3.62
N PRO A 227 -14.40 -9.40 -4.40
CA PRO A 227 -14.78 -10.74 -3.93
C PRO A 227 -13.84 -11.30 -2.86
N ASN A 228 -12.56 -10.92 -2.87
CA ASN A 228 -11.53 -11.51 -2.02
C ASN A 228 -10.76 -10.44 -1.23
N VAL A 229 -11.34 -9.95 -0.14
CA VAL A 229 -10.72 -8.97 0.77
C VAL A 229 -10.55 -9.59 2.14
N ILE A 230 -9.33 -9.50 2.66
CA ILE A 230 -8.98 -9.84 4.03
C ILE A 230 -8.55 -8.56 4.74
N ILE A 231 -9.18 -8.26 5.86
CA ILE A 231 -8.79 -7.18 6.77
C ILE A 231 -8.09 -7.82 7.97
N VAL A 232 -6.88 -7.39 8.28
CA VAL A 232 -6.20 -7.73 9.54
C VAL A 232 -6.11 -6.46 10.36
N ALA A 233 -6.77 -6.44 11.51
CA ALA A 233 -6.87 -5.24 12.34
C ALA A 233 -6.71 -5.57 13.82
N ASP A 234 -6.02 -4.67 14.56
CA ASP A 234 -5.89 -4.82 16.00
C ASP A 234 -7.15 -4.34 16.77
N GLU A 235 -7.19 -4.65 18.07
CA GLU A 235 -8.33 -4.32 18.93
C GLU A 235 -8.59 -2.80 18.97
N ASP A 236 -7.55 -1.98 18.93
CA ASP A 236 -7.66 -0.53 18.91
C ASP A 236 -8.36 -0.03 17.63
N ALA A 237 -7.95 -0.54 16.46
CA ALA A 237 -8.59 -0.21 15.18
C ALA A 237 -10.03 -0.75 15.08
N LEU A 238 -10.34 -1.82 15.81
CA LEU A 238 -11.67 -2.44 15.83
C LEU A 238 -12.59 -1.89 16.92
N SER A 239 -12.13 -0.91 17.73
CA SER A 239 -12.85 -0.45 18.93
C SER A 239 -14.21 0.20 18.64
N GLU A 240 -14.47 0.67 17.42
CA GLU A 240 -15.77 1.23 17.00
C GLU A 240 -16.63 0.25 16.17
N MET A 241 -16.11 -0.96 15.92
CA MET A 241 -16.88 -1.99 15.21
C MET A 241 -17.75 -2.77 16.22
N LYS A 242 -19.05 -2.71 16.01
CA LYS A 242 -20.05 -3.47 16.78
C LYS A 242 -20.18 -4.90 16.29
#